data_0999449c2a8942f68529b07f6e7e9106
#
_entry.id   0999449c2a8942f68529b07f6e7e9106
#
_cell.length_a   1.000
_cell.length_b   1.000
_cell.length_c   1.000
_cell.angle_alpha   90.00
_cell.angle_beta   90.00
_cell.angle_gamma   90.00
#
_symmetry.space_group_name_H-M   'P 1'
#
loop_
_entity.id
_entity.type
_entity.pdbx_description
1 polymer ?
#
loop_
_entity_poly.entity_id
_entity_poly.type
_entity_poly.pdbx_seq_one_letter_code
_entity_poly.pdbx_strand_id
1 'polypeptide(L)'
;KKIVSWLQDTISLELDITIIEDNYITSQACAYNGNQNLSISYQKYDIVIGNPPYLKIGKSSEEALAMPDICYGAPNLYFLFMEMARFNLNDEGQMVFIVPRSWTSGAYFKKFREKFLSHVALLNIHLFNSRDKVFDTESVLQETMIIKAKNSIVSPDFITISTTNTNKDFANKTIFKAPYPIVVSDTSNYIYLITDDADANTIKTIHKWNDTLPTLGLKMKTGLTVDFRNKEILRSTAESNTVPLFYPHHIKEGTISFPLGKSNEYILAEQHGLLQKNKNYLFVKRFTTKEESRRLQCGVYLAKHHPTYEAISTQNKINFITGVTELSEPIVYGLYVIMNSTLYDQYYRILNGSTQVNSSEINSIPMPPLHCIETMGQELINACDMSEKTCDDILRRYTYD
;
A
#
# COMPACT_ATOMS: atom_id res chain seq x y z
N LYS A 1 3.04 -21.47 32.76
CA LYS A 1 3.11 -21.73 34.21
C LYS A 1 3.20 -20.41 35.03
N LYS A 2 4.18 -19.52 34.83
CA LYS A 2 4.36 -18.27 35.61
C LYS A 2 3.15 -17.32 35.56
N ILE A 3 2.53 -17.14 34.35
CA ILE A 3 1.35 -16.27 34.19
C ILE A 3 0.14 -16.85 34.91
N VAL A 4 -0.03 -18.15 34.87
CA VAL A 4 -1.11 -18.88 35.54
C VAL A 4 -1.03 -18.72 37.04
N SER A 5 0.15 -19.02 37.62
CA SER A 5 0.39 -18.84 39.04
C SER A 5 0.15 -17.38 39.45
N TRP A 6 0.64 -16.42 38.68
CA TRP A 6 0.40 -15.00 38.96
C TRP A 6 -1.08 -14.61 38.92
N LEU A 7 -1.86 -15.11 37.94
CA LEU A 7 -3.29 -14.84 37.82
C LEU A 7 -4.06 -15.48 38.99
N GLN A 8 -3.76 -16.73 39.36
CA GLN A 8 -4.35 -17.43 40.49
C GLN A 8 -4.07 -16.70 41.80
N ASP A 9 -2.81 -16.25 42.00
CA ASP A 9 -2.38 -15.56 43.21
C ASP A 9 -2.94 -14.12 43.30
N THR A 10 -3.15 -13.46 42.13
CA THR A 10 -3.54 -12.04 42.10
C THR A 10 -5.04 -11.82 42.11
N ILE A 11 -5.81 -12.67 41.43
CA ILE A 11 -7.27 -12.49 41.26
C ILE A 11 -8.11 -13.67 41.76
N SER A 12 -7.48 -14.65 42.38
CA SER A 12 -8.13 -15.85 42.98
C SER A 12 -9.10 -16.57 42.05
N LEU A 13 -8.80 -16.59 40.72
CA LEU A 13 -9.59 -17.30 39.75
C LEU A 13 -9.02 -18.71 39.53
N GLU A 14 -9.89 -19.71 39.60
CA GLU A 14 -9.56 -21.04 39.03
C GLU A 14 -9.50 -20.94 37.51
N LEU A 15 -8.33 -21.24 36.95
CA LEU A 15 -8.10 -21.20 35.53
C LEU A 15 -7.88 -22.63 35.01
N ASP A 16 -8.72 -23.03 34.10
CA ASP A 16 -8.47 -24.21 33.29
C ASP A 16 -7.59 -23.83 32.08
N ILE A 17 -6.42 -24.45 31.94
CA ILE A 17 -5.43 -24.09 30.92
C ILE A 17 -5.06 -25.31 30.09
N THR A 18 -5.38 -25.22 28.83
CA THR A 18 -4.95 -26.19 27.81
C THR A 18 -3.79 -25.61 26.99
N ILE A 19 -2.67 -26.30 26.93
CA ILE A 19 -1.54 -25.97 26.06
C ILE A 19 -1.59 -26.91 24.85
N ILE A 20 -1.64 -26.31 23.65
CA ILE A 20 -1.63 -27.03 22.37
C ILE A 20 -0.28 -26.77 21.72
N GLU A 21 0.51 -27.82 21.52
CA GLU A 21 1.81 -27.77 20.83
C GLU A 21 1.64 -28.29 19.40
N ASP A 22 1.08 -27.45 18.53
CA ASP A 22 0.82 -27.81 17.13
C ASP A 22 0.94 -26.58 16.23
N ASN A 23 1.03 -26.80 14.90
CA ASN A 23 0.95 -25.71 13.94
C ASN A 23 -0.48 -25.19 13.91
N TYR A 24 -0.66 -23.93 14.37
CA TYR A 24 -1.97 -23.31 14.53
C TYR A 24 -2.82 -23.29 13.26
N ILE A 25 -2.19 -23.18 12.08
CA ILE A 25 -2.89 -23.11 10.79
C ILE A 25 -3.19 -24.51 10.26
N THR A 26 -2.17 -25.36 10.15
CA THR A 26 -2.31 -26.66 9.48
C THR A 26 -3.11 -27.66 10.28
N SER A 27 -3.05 -27.61 11.61
CA SER A 27 -3.87 -28.48 12.50
C SER A 27 -5.37 -28.28 12.32
N GLN A 28 -5.80 -27.10 11.86
CA GLN A 28 -7.21 -26.74 11.70
C GLN A 28 -7.64 -26.64 10.23
N ALA A 29 -6.73 -26.95 9.27
CA ALA A 29 -6.99 -26.81 7.84
C ALA A 29 -8.22 -27.62 7.37
N CYS A 30 -8.43 -28.82 7.90
CA CYS A 30 -9.59 -29.65 7.56
C CYS A 30 -10.91 -29.00 7.96
N ALA A 31 -10.99 -28.48 9.19
CA ALA A 31 -12.18 -27.78 9.69
C ALA A 31 -12.44 -26.47 8.94
N TYR A 32 -11.39 -25.70 8.68
CA TYR A 32 -11.47 -24.43 7.93
C TYR A 32 -12.01 -24.65 6.50
N ASN A 33 -11.61 -25.73 5.84
CA ASN A 33 -12.06 -26.09 4.48
C ASN A 33 -13.36 -26.90 4.44
N GLY A 34 -14.08 -27.05 5.56
CA GLY A 34 -15.39 -27.69 5.61
C GLY A 34 -15.36 -29.24 5.56
N ASN A 35 -14.20 -29.85 5.70
CA ASN A 35 -14.08 -31.32 5.79
C ASN A 35 -14.47 -31.83 7.19
N GLN A 36 -15.74 -32.03 7.41
CA GLN A 36 -16.30 -32.45 8.71
C GLN A 36 -16.03 -33.91 9.10
N ASN A 37 -15.41 -34.71 8.23
CA ASN A 37 -15.23 -36.17 8.45
C ASN A 37 -14.06 -36.54 9.37
N LEU A 38 -13.34 -35.60 9.92
CA LEU A 38 -12.32 -35.82 10.93
C LEU A 38 -12.77 -35.21 12.24
N SER A 39 -12.93 -36.05 13.25
CA SER A 39 -13.35 -35.75 14.61
C SER A 39 -12.37 -34.87 15.42
N ILE A 40 -11.67 -33.96 14.77
CA ILE A 40 -10.91 -32.95 15.47
C ILE A 40 -11.90 -31.83 15.78
N SER A 41 -12.37 -31.79 17.02
CA SER A 41 -13.19 -30.68 17.51
C SER A 41 -12.35 -29.41 17.48
N TYR A 42 -12.55 -28.58 16.44
CA TYR A 42 -12.02 -27.21 16.50
C TYR A 42 -12.82 -26.45 17.58
N GLN A 43 -12.08 -25.77 18.45
CA GLN A 43 -12.67 -25.02 19.53
C GLN A 43 -12.92 -23.58 19.09
N LYS A 44 -14.06 -23.03 19.40
CA LYS A 44 -14.37 -21.61 19.26
C LYS A 44 -14.16 -20.88 20.56
N TYR A 45 -13.81 -19.60 20.44
CA TYR A 45 -13.43 -18.74 21.56
C TYR A 45 -14.19 -17.41 21.51
N ASP A 46 -14.43 -16.82 22.67
CA ASP A 46 -15.00 -15.48 22.77
C ASP A 46 -13.95 -14.39 22.56
N ILE A 47 -12.70 -14.70 22.89
CA ILE A 47 -11.57 -13.77 22.75
C ILE A 47 -10.35 -14.50 22.18
N VAL A 48 -9.73 -13.92 21.14
CA VAL A 48 -8.45 -14.36 20.61
C VAL A 48 -7.47 -13.20 20.61
N ILE A 49 -6.31 -13.39 21.22
CA ILE A 49 -5.23 -12.39 21.28
C ILE A 49 -3.98 -12.98 20.62
N GLY A 50 -3.33 -12.22 19.72
CA GLY A 50 -2.19 -12.74 19.00
C GLY A 50 -1.13 -11.70 18.61
N ASN A 51 0.12 -12.17 18.62
CA ASN A 51 1.26 -11.56 17.94
C ASN A 51 1.85 -12.63 17.02
N PRO A 52 1.32 -12.76 15.79
CA PRO A 52 1.73 -13.80 14.85
C PRO A 52 3.11 -13.51 14.25
N PRO A 53 3.81 -14.52 13.69
CA PRO A 53 5.08 -14.32 13.03
C PRO A 53 4.93 -13.50 11.72
N TYR A 54 5.82 -12.50 11.52
CA TYR A 54 5.82 -11.62 10.33
C TYR A 54 6.72 -12.21 9.22
N LEU A 55 6.51 -13.47 8.91
CA LEU A 55 7.33 -14.21 7.95
C LEU A 55 6.60 -14.39 6.62
N LYS A 56 7.29 -14.05 5.53
CA LYS A 56 6.83 -14.38 4.18
C LYS A 56 7.16 -15.82 3.86
N ILE A 57 6.16 -16.59 3.43
CA ILE A 57 6.29 -18.02 3.11
C ILE A 57 6.08 -18.26 1.61
N GLY A 58 6.50 -19.44 1.15
CA GLY A 58 6.31 -19.85 -0.24
C GLY A 58 4.83 -20.16 -0.57
N LYS A 59 4.47 -20.10 -1.85
CA LYS A 59 3.12 -20.46 -2.31
C LYS A 59 2.75 -21.93 -2.05
N SER A 60 3.75 -22.79 -1.95
CA SER A 60 3.63 -24.22 -1.75
C SER A 60 3.89 -24.66 -0.30
N SER A 61 4.02 -23.72 0.63
CA SER A 61 4.10 -24.08 2.05
C SER A 61 2.77 -24.67 2.53
N GLU A 62 2.83 -25.51 3.54
CA GLU A 62 1.65 -26.21 4.09
C GLU A 62 0.58 -25.21 4.56
N GLU A 63 0.98 -24.10 5.18
CA GLU A 63 0.07 -23.05 5.65
C GLU A 63 -0.61 -22.32 4.48
N ALA A 64 0.13 -22.06 3.38
CA ALA A 64 -0.46 -21.42 2.19
C ALA A 64 -1.45 -22.38 1.48
N LEU A 65 -1.16 -23.66 1.46
CA LEU A 65 -2.03 -24.70 0.89
C LEU A 65 -3.25 -24.96 1.78
N ALA A 66 -3.14 -24.76 3.09
CA ALA A 66 -4.25 -24.88 4.04
C ALA A 66 -5.31 -23.78 3.85
N MET A 67 -4.95 -22.58 3.33
CA MET A 67 -5.83 -21.43 3.20
C MET A 67 -5.72 -20.79 1.80
N PRO A 68 -5.99 -21.53 0.71
CA PRO A 68 -5.72 -21.06 -0.67
C PRO A 68 -6.65 -19.93 -1.12
N ASP A 69 -7.80 -19.83 -0.52
CA ASP A 69 -8.86 -18.86 -0.83
C ASP A 69 -8.47 -17.42 -0.50
N ILE A 70 -7.61 -17.20 0.50
CA ILE A 70 -7.12 -15.88 0.90
C ILE A 70 -5.71 -15.57 0.38
N CYS A 71 -5.03 -16.54 -0.24
CA CYS A 71 -3.68 -16.36 -0.76
C CYS A 71 -3.68 -15.78 -2.18
N TYR A 72 -2.85 -14.75 -2.39
CA TYR A 72 -2.50 -14.23 -3.70
C TYR A 72 -0.98 -14.09 -3.80
N GLY A 73 -0.35 -14.99 -4.54
CA GLY A 73 1.12 -15.04 -4.57
C GLY A 73 1.72 -15.71 -3.34
N ALA A 74 2.88 -15.24 -2.89
CA ALA A 74 3.57 -15.75 -1.70
C ALA A 74 3.05 -14.99 -0.46
N PRO A 75 2.33 -15.67 0.46
CA PRO A 75 1.69 -15.02 1.59
C PRO A 75 2.66 -14.70 2.74
N ASN A 76 2.20 -13.88 3.69
CA ASN A 76 2.79 -13.73 5.01
C ASN A 76 1.98 -14.52 6.04
N LEU A 77 2.65 -15.14 7.00
CA LEU A 77 1.99 -15.93 8.03
C LEU A 77 0.98 -15.12 8.84
N TYR A 78 1.28 -13.86 9.19
CA TYR A 78 0.45 -13.09 10.12
C TYR A 78 -1.01 -12.96 9.66
N PHE A 79 -1.30 -12.80 8.38
CA PHE A 79 -2.68 -12.69 7.93
C PHE A 79 -3.40 -14.03 7.84
N LEU A 80 -2.66 -15.13 7.64
CA LEU A 80 -3.21 -16.49 7.77
C LEU A 80 -3.64 -16.74 9.23
N PHE A 81 -2.81 -16.32 10.19
CA PHE A 81 -3.17 -16.34 11.62
C PHE A 81 -4.39 -15.49 11.93
N MET A 82 -4.50 -14.28 11.36
CA MET A 82 -5.68 -13.43 11.56
C MET A 82 -6.96 -14.09 11.07
N GLU A 83 -6.96 -14.67 9.87
CA GLU A 83 -8.14 -15.35 9.33
C GLU A 83 -8.46 -16.64 10.08
N MET A 84 -7.46 -17.42 10.48
CA MET A 84 -7.69 -18.61 11.31
C MET A 84 -8.24 -18.22 12.67
N ALA A 85 -7.75 -17.14 13.28
CA ALA A 85 -8.30 -16.60 14.52
C ALA A 85 -9.77 -16.18 14.36
N ARG A 86 -10.12 -15.48 13.25
CA ARG A 86 -11.51 -15.18 12.93
C ARG A 86 -12.36 -16.45 12.84
N PHE A 87 -11.87 -17.48 12.14
CA PHE A 87 -12.56 -18.77 12.04
C PHE A 87 -12.83 -19.42 13.41
N ASN A 88 -11.90 -19.25 14.35
CA ASN A 88 -12.03 -19.76 15.73
C ASN A 88 -12.85 -18.88 16.67
N LEU A 89 -13.37 -17.73 16.24
CA LEU A 89 -14.24 -16.91 17.10
C LEU A 89 -15.67 -17.41 17.10
N ASN A 90 -16.30 -17.33 18.26
CA ASN A 90 -17.75 -17.37 18.39
C ASN A 90 -18.39 -16.19 17.66
N ASP A 91 -19.69 -16.25 17.38
CA ASP A 91 -20.44 -15.08 16.94
C ASP A 91 -20.30 -13.99 18.00
N GLU A 92 -20.07 -12.74 17.56
CA GLU A 92 -19.80 -11.60 18.45
C GLU A 92 -18.48 -11.68 19.22
N GLY A 93 -17.71 -12.77 19.09
CA GLY A 93 -16.38 -12.92 19.67
C GLY A 93 -15.39 -11.86 19.16
N GLN A 94 -14.36 -11.55 19.92
CA GLN A 94 -13.45 -10.47 19.66
C GLN A 94 -12.02 -10.95 19.47
N MET A 95 -11.28 -10.30 18.58
CA MET A 95 -9.85 -10.54 18.40
C MET A 95 -9.05 -9.25 18.58
N VAL A 96 -7.85 -9.39 19.16
CA VAL A 96 -6.85 -8.31 19.26
C VAL A 96 -5.52 -8.81 18.74
N PHE A 97 -5.02 -8.18 17.70
CA PHE A 97 -3.77 -8.58 17.04
C PHE A 97 -2.83 -7.40 16.88
N ILE A 98 -1.54 -7.64 17.11
CA ILE A 98 -0.46 -6.74 16.66
C ILE A 98 0.11 -7.28 15.36
N VAL A 99 0.08 -6.48 14.30
CA VAL A 99 0.43 -6.92 12.92
C VAL A 99 1.05 -5.76 12.12
N PRO A 100 1.81 -6.06 11.06
CA PRO A 100 2.24 -5.03 10.10
C PRO A 100 1.05 -4.35 9.43
N ARG A 101 1.14 -3.03 9.18
CA ARG A 101 0.05 -2.28 8.53
C ARG A 101 -0.09 -2.54 7.03
N SER A 102 0.85 -3.23 6.38
CA SER A 102 0.87 -3.44 4.92
C SER A 102 -0.35 -4.19 4.35
N TRP A 103 -1.11 -4.90 5.18
CA TRP A 103 -2.33 -5.57 4.74
C TRP A 103 -3.48 -4.62 4.44
N THR A 104 -3.45 -3.38 4.96
CA THR A 104 -4.56 -2.42 4.83
C THR A 104 -4.81 -1.98 3.38
N SER A 105 -3.78 -1.98 2.51
CA SER A 105 -3.89 -1.56 1.11
C SER A 105 -3.13 -2.46 0.13
N GLY A 106 -2.08 -3.16 0.59
CA GLY A 106 -1.20 -3.93 -0.29
C GLY A 106 -1.93 -4.93 -1.18
N ALA A 107 -1.53 -5.02 -2.45
CA ALA A 107 -2.19 -5.85 -3.47
C ALA A 107 -2.16 -7.36 -3.14
N TYR A 108 -1.10 -7.84 -2.49
CA TYR A 108 -0.98 -9.25 -2.08
C TYR A 108 -2.02 -9.68 -1.04
N PHE A 109 -2.62 -8.72 -0.33
CA PHE A 109 -3.59 -8.96 0.73
C PHE A 109 -5.04 -8.79 0.26
N LYS A 110 -5.28 -8.55 -1.02
CA LYS A 110 -6.62 -8.26 -1.55
C LYS A 110 -7.63 -9.35 -1.18
N LYS A 111 -7.36 -10.61 -1.52
CA LYS A 111 -8.24 -11.74 -1.22
C LYS A 111 -8.49 -11.92 0.28
N PHE A 112 -7.43 -11.73 1.09
CA PHE A 112 -7.55 -11.76 2.54
C PHE A 112 -8.47 -10.64 3.03
N ARG A 113 -8.28 -9.39 2.61
CA ARG A 113 -9.14 -8.28 3.02
C ARG A 113 -10.60 -8.51 2.64
N GLU A 114 -10.85 -8.93 1.40
CA GLU A 114 -12.20 -9.25 0.91
C GLU A 114 -12.90 -10.26 1.81
N LYS A 115 -12.25 -11.37 2.13
CA LYS A 115 -12.82 -12.39 2.99
C LYS A 115 -12.90 -11.94 4.45
N PHE A 116 -11.83 -11.39 5.00
CA PHE A 116 -11.75 -11.00 6.39
C PHE A 116 -12.79 -9.92 6.74
N LEU A 117 -12.82 -8.83 5.97
CA LEU A 117 -13.76 -7.71 6.21
C LEU A 117 -15.22 -8.06 5.93
N SER A 118 -15.50 -9.13 5.17
CA SER A 118 -16.89 -9.60 5.00
C SER A 118 -17.44 -10.36 6.22
N HIS A 119 -16.60 -10.64 7.22
CA HIS A 119 -16.99 -11.40 8.42
C HIS A 119 -16.67 -10.68 9.73
N VAL A 120 -15.86 -9.62 9.68
CA VAL A 120 -15.47 -8.89 10.89
C VAL A 120 -15.80 -7.41 10.79
N ALA A 121 -16.20 -6.84 11.91
CA ALA A 121 -16.27 -5.41 12.14
C ALA A 121 -15.00 -4.94 12.87
N LEU A 122 -14.28 -3.98 12.31
CA LEU A 122 -13.15 -3.33 12.99
C LEU A 122 -13.70 -2.37 14.05
N LEU A 123 -13.24 -2.51 15.28
CA LEU A 123 -13.69 -1.66 16.41
C LEU A 123 -12.65 -0.60 16.77
N ASN A 124 -11.38 -1.01 16.85
CA ASN A 124 -10.28 -0.13 17.21
C ASN A 124 -9.06 -0.40 16.34
N ILE A 125 -8.33 0.67 16.04
CA ILE A 125 -7.03 0.65 15.40
C ILE A 125 -6.07 1.48 16.26
N HIS A 126 -4.90 0.92 16.59
CA HIS A 126 -3.84 1.66 17.26
C HIS A 126 -2.62 1.72 16.37
N LEU A 127 -2.08 2.92 16.13
CA LEU A 127 -0.93 3.17 15.27
C LEU A 127 0.26 3.65 16.12
N PHE A 128 1.45 3.16 15.76
CA PHE A 128 2.70 3.65 16.32
C PHE A 128 3.36 4.60 15.32
N ASN A 129 3.67 5.83 15.76
CA ASN A 129 4.30 6.84 14.90
C ASN A 129 5.77 6.51 14.60
N SER A 130 6.48 5.86 15.54
CA SER A 130 7.87 5.44 15.34
C SER A 130 7.97 3.98 14.89
N ARG A 131 8.79 3.72 13.86
CA ARG A 131 9.06 2.35 13.35
C ARG A 131 9.99 1.57 14.27
N ASP A 132 10.98 2.24 14.85
CA ASP A 132 12.14 1.60 15.47
C ASP A 132 11.96 1.33 16.97
N LYS A 133 10.87 1.81 17.57
CA LYS A 133 10.66 1.81 19.02
C LYS A 133 9.49 0.94 19.50
N VAL A 134 8.99 0.07 18.62
CA VAL A 134 7.89 -0.85 18.98
C VAL A 134 8.44 -2.17 19.51
N PHE A 135 9.55 -2.64 18.98
CA PHE A 135 10.24 -3.85 19.42
C PHE A 135 11.69 -3.51 19.74
N ASP A 136 12.03 -3.42 21.02
CA ASP A 136 13.35 -2.98 21.51
C ASP A 136 14.50 -3.95 21.16
N THR A 137 14.20 -5.20 20.78
CA THR A 137 15.18 -6.29 20.60
C THR A 137 15.19 -6.91 19.21
N GLU A 138 14.26 -6.56 18.34
CA GLU A 138 14.15 -7.14 17.01
C GLU A 138 14.25 -6.04 15.95
N SER A 139 15.06 -6.27 14.91
CA SER A 139 15.20 -5.38 13.75
C SER A 139 13.96 -5.45 12.82
N VAL A 140 12.77 -5.28 13.38
CA VAL A 140 11.52 -5.24 12.62
C VAL A 140 11.35 -3.83 12.04
N LEU A 141 11.82 -3.62 10.82
CA LEU A 141 11.68 -2.38 10.06
C LEU A 141 10.25 -2.16 9.50
N GLN A 142 9.26 -2.90 9.97
CA GLN A 142 7.88 -2.79 9.49
C GLN A 142 7.03 -1.93 10.43
N GLU A 143 6.24 -1.04 9.84
CA GLU A 143 5.23 -0.31 10.61
C GLU A 143 4.17 -1.29 11.10
N THR A 144 4.04 -1.41 12.41
CA THR A 144 3.05 -2.26 13.07
C THR A 144 1.86 -1.45 13.56
N MET A 145 0.74 -2.14 13.72
CA MET A 145 -0.49 -1.60 14.28
C MET A 145 -1.13 -2.65 15.18
N ILE A 146 -1.94 -2.20 16.14
CA ILE A 146 -2.82 -3.10 16.89
C ILE A 146 -4.24 -2.92 16.33
N ILE A 147 -4.91 -4.03 16.04
CA ILE A 147 -6.33 -4.02 15.67
C ILE A 147 -7.15 -4.73 16.74
N LYS A 148 -8.34 -4.21 16.98
CA LYS A 148 -9.42 -4.91 17.67
C LYS A 148 -10.57 -5.08 16.69
N ALA A 149 -10.97 -6.31 16.45
CA ALA A 149 -12.06 -6.67 15.54
C ALA A 149 -13.05 -7.61 16.25
N LYS A 150 -14.28 -7.64 15.77
CA LYS A 150 -15.37 -8.47 16.26
C LYS A 150 -15.84 -9.38 15.13
N ASN A 151 -16.10 -10.64 15.40
CA ASN A 151 -16.70 -11.57 14.43
C ASN A 151 -18.19 -11.22 14.26
N SER A 152 -18.46 -10.27 13.39
CA SER A 152 -19.79 -9.73 13.11
C SER A 152 -19.82 -9.10 11.73
N ILE A 153 -20.88 -9.34 10.98
CA ILE A 153 -21.12 -8.68 9.69
C ILE A 153 -21.71 -7.27 9.85
N VAL A 154 -22.11 -6.91 11.06
CA VAL A 154 -22.67 -5.59 11.37
C VAL A 154 -21.54 -4.66 11.78
N SER A 155 -21.23 -3.71 10.92
CA SER A 155 -20.23 -2.68 11.18
C SER A 155 -20.76 -1.65 12.19
N PRO A 156 -19.91 -1.13 13.09
CA PRO A 156 -20.28 -0.01 13.96
C PRO A 156 -20.36 1.29 13.15
N ASP A 157 -21.04 2.30 13.68
CA ASP A 157 -21.08 3.64 13.07
C ASP A 157 -19.68 4.28 13.02
N PHE A 158 -18.85 4.01 14.01
CA PHE A 158 -17.52 4.61 14.17
C PHE A 158 -16.46 3.58 14.55
N ILE A 159 -15.24 3.81 14.07
CA ILE A 159 -14.01 3.14 14.51
C ILE A 159 -13.23 4.09 15.42
N THR A 160 -12.70 3.58 16.53
CA THR A 160 -11.77 4.34 17.38
C THR A 160 -10.34 4.13 16.88
N ILE A 161 -9.69 5.20 16.45
CA ILE A 161 -8.28 5.19 16.05
C ILE A 161 -7.47 5.90 17.15
N SER A 162 -6.40 5.27 17.58
CA SER A 162 -5.50 5.86 18.57
C SER A 162 -4.06 5.83 18.08
N THR A 163 -3.25 6.80 18.51
CA THR A 163 -1.85 6.88 18.15
C THR A 163 -0.97 7.10 19.36
N THR A 164 0.23 6.50 19.36
CA THR A 164 1.33 6.79 20.29
C THR A 164 2.63 6.91 19.52
N ASN A 165 3.66 7.51 20.12
CA ASN A 165 4.98 7.56 19.50
C ASN A 165 5.69 6.22 19.62
N THR A 166 5.52 5.53 20.75
CA THR A 166 6.21 4.27 21.07
C THR A 166 5.26 3.28 21.77
N ASN A 167 5.77 2.10 22.07
CA ASN A 167 5.08 1.11 22.90
C ASN A 167 5.06 1.44 24.41
N LYS A 168 5.69 2.53 24.84
CA LYS A 168 5.86 2.90 26.27
C LYS A 168 5.01 4.09 26.70
N ASP A 169 4.36 4.76 25.78
CA ASP A 169 3.62 6.02 26.02
C ASP A 169 2.09 5.93 25.84
N PHE A 170 1.52 4.75 26.07
CA PHE A 170 0.06 4.52 25.97
C PHE A 170 -0.80 5.44 26.87
N ALA A 171 -0.22 5.94 27.96
CA ALA A 171 -0.90 6.90 28.83
C ALA A 171 -1.20 8.24 28.13
N ASN A 172 -0.37 8.60 27.12
CA ASN A 172 -0.46 9.84 26.38
C ASN A 172 -1.00 9.63 24.94
N LYS A 173 -1.75 8.53 24.72
CA LYS A 173 -2.32 8.25 23.41
C LYS A 173 -3.29 9.33 22.97
N THR A 174 -3.22 9.74 21.72
CA THR A 174 -4.30 10.50 21.09
C THR A 174 -5.40 9.56 20.63
N ILE A 175 -6.64 10.05 20.63
CA ILE A 175 -7.80 9.24 20.22
C ILE A 175 -8.62 10.05 19.22
N PHE A 176 -8.94 9.43 18.11
CA PHE A 176 -9.81 9.95 17.06
C PHE A 176 -10.93 8.95 16.78
N LYS A 177 -12.18 9.41 16.67
CA LYS A 177 -13.32 8.60 16.26
C LYS A 177 -13.69 8.94 14.83
N ALA A 178 -13.57 7.98 13.95
CA ALA A 178 -13.85 8.14 12.53
C ALA A 178 -15.11 7.36 12.12
N PRO A 179 -15.95 7.90 11.24
CA PRO A 179 -17.04 7.14 10.62
C PRO A 179 -16.51 5.89 9.92
N TYR A 180 -17.15 4.75 10.15
CA TYR A 180 -16.71 3.45 9.61
C TYR A 180 -16.51 3.48 8.08
N PRO A 181 -17.43 4.04 7.26
CA PRO A 181 -17.31 4.04 5.80
C PRO A 181 -16.14 4.90 5.27
N ILE A 182 -15.62 5.83 6.09
CA ILE A 182 -14.42 6.61 5.70
C ILE A 182 -13.15 5.80 5.94
N VAL A 183 -13.14 4.94 6.96
CA VAL A 183 -11.98 4.11 7.30
C VAL A 183 -11.92 2.85 6.46
N VAL A 184 -13.05 2.15 6.30
CA VAL A 184 -13.14 0.90 5.53
C VAL A 184 -13.91 1.17 4.25
N SER A 185 -13.23 1.05 3.12
CA SER A 185 -13.83 1.27 1.80
C SER A 185 -14.62 0.04 1.34
N ASP A 186 -15.90 0.21 1.05
CA ASP A 186 -16.76 -0.86 0.51
C ASP A 186 -16.36 -1.29 -0.91
N THR A 187 -15.76 -0.40 -1.69
CA THR A 187 -15.43 -0.67 -3.09
C THR A 187 -14.06 -1.34 -3.29
N SER A 188 -13.06 -0.90 -2.52
CA SER A 188 -11.68 -1.40 -2.66
C SER A 188 -11.26 -2.35 -1.52
N ASN A 189 -12.06 -2.44 -0.46
CA ASN A 189 -11.70 -3.07 0.80
C ASN A 189 -10.38 -2.53 1.40
N TYR A 190 -10.02 -1.29 1.07
CA TYR A 190 -8.89 -0.63 1.71
C TYR A 190 -9.28 -0.11 3.09
N ILE A 191 -8.28 -0.07 3.98
CA ILE A 191 -8.43 0.52 5.30
C ILE A 191 -7.58 1.78 5.34
N TYR A 192 -8.23 2.94 5.38
CA TYR A 192 -7.60 4.24 5.46
C TYR A 192 -7.24 4.56 6.91
N LEU A 193 -5.95 4.71 7.16
CA LEU A 193 -5.44 4.94 8.52
C LEU A 193 -5.44 6.45 8.83
N ILE A 194 -6.63 7.00 8.97
CA ILE A 194 -6.86 8.42 9.29
C ILE A 194 -6.64 8.66 10.79
N THR A 195 -6.03 9.76 11.15
CA THR A 195 -5.67 10.07 12.53
C THR A 195 -6.32 11.34 13.09
N ASP A 196 -6.90 12.13 12.20
CA ASP A 196 -7.57 13.40 12.54
C ASP A 196 -8.61 13.80 11.48
N ASP A 197 -9.26 14.94 11.68
CA ASP A 197 -10.25 15.50 10.76
C ASP A 197 -9.66 15.95 9.42
N ALA A 198 -8.39 16.35 9.38
CA ALA A 198 -7.74 16.74 8.13
C ALA A 198 -7.55 15.53 7.21
N ASP A 199 -7.12 14.40 7.76
CA ASP A 199 -7.05 13.11 7.06
C ASP A 199 -8.43 12.69 6.55
N ALA A 200 -9.47 12.77 7.39
CA ALA A 200 -10.84 12.43 7.02
C ALA A 200 -11.36 13.32 5.89
N ASN A 201 -11.05 14.60 5.91
CA ASN A 201 -11.42 15.56 4.86
C ASN A 201 -10.66 15.29 3.55
N THR A 202 -9.38 14.90 3.62
CA THR A 202 -8.60 14.47 2.46
C THR A 202 -9.27 13.30 1.75
N ILE A 203 -9.66 12.25 2.48
CA ILE A 203 -10.39 11.11 1.92
C ILE A 203 -11.72 11.56 1.28
N LYS A 204 -12.55 12.33 2.01
CA LYS A 204 -13.84 12.82 1.51
C LYS A 204 -13.69 13.66 0.24
N THR A 205 -12.67 14.50 0.17
CA THR A 205 -12.44 15.38 -0.98
C THR A 205 -12.10 14.57 -2.23
N ILE A 206 -11.17 13.63 -2.13
CA ILE A 206 -10.75 12.81 -3.26
C ILE A 206 -11.86 11.84 -3.67
N HIS A 207 -12.62 11.29 -2.73
CA HIS A 207 -13.71 10.36 -3.02
C HIS A 207 -14.96 11.02 -3.64
N LYS A 208 -14.96 12.33 -3.88
CA LYS A 208 -15.96 12.97 -4.74
C LYS A 208 -15.80 12.59 -6.22
N TRP A 209 -14.58 12.22 -6.64
CA TRP A 209 -14.32 11.78 -8.00
C TRP A 209 -14.60 10.27 -8.15
N ASN A 210 -15.18 9.91 -9.28
CA ASN A 210 -15.61 8.53 -9.56
C ASN A 210 -14.67 7.80 -10.52
N ASP A 211 -13.81 8.54 -11.24
CA ASP A 211 -12.87 7.95 -12.16
C ASP A 211 -11.60 7.44 -11.44
N THR A 212 -10.86 6.59 -12.12
CA THR A 212 -9.55 6.09 -11.73
C THR A 212 -8.64 6.10 -12.96
N LEU A 213 -7.32 5.96 -12.80
CA LEU A 213 -6.46 5.87 -13.99
C LEU A 213 -6.96 4.84 -15.01
N PRO A 214 -7.34 3.58 -14.64
CA PRO A 214 -7.86 2.62 -15.60
C PRO A 214 -9.16 3.03 -16.28
N THR A 215 -10.13 3.64 -15.60
CA THR A 215 -11.40 4.08 -16.21
C THR A 215 -11.18 5.21 -17.22
N LEU A 216 -10.15 6.03 -17.01
CA LEU A 216 -9.72 7.08 -17.92
C LEU A 216 -8.86 6.56 -19.10
N GLY A 217 -8.68 5.24 -19.23
CA GLY A 217 -7.79 4.65 -20.24
C GLY A 217 -6.29 4.84 -19.94
N LEU A 218 -5.95 5.19 -18.71
CA LEU A 218 -4.60 5.41 -18.22
C LEU A 218 -4.16 4.26 -17.31
N LYS A 219 -2.86 4.07 -17.14
CA LYS A 219 -2.35 3.06 -16.22
C LYS A 219 -0.95 3.38 -15.73
N MET A 220 -0.76 3.32 -14.43
CA MET A 220 0.59 3.28 -13.86
C MET A 220 1.15 1.86 -13.95
N LYS A 221 2.37 1.73 -14.47
CA LYS A 221 3.15 0.50 -14.55
C LYS A 221 4.49 0.67 -13.84
N THR A 222 5.10 -0.43 -13.45
CA THR A 222 6.47 -0.43 -12.91
C THR A 222 7.48 -0.55 -14.03
N GLY A 223 8.61 0.12 -13.89
CA GLY A 223 9.73 0.07 -14.83
C GLY A 223 10.22 -1.34 -15.10
N LEU A 224 10.70 -1.54 -16.32
CA LEU A 224 10.89 -2.87 -16.91
C LEU A 224 12.25 -3.48 -16.53
N THR A 225 13.30 -2.66 -16.38
CA THR A 225 14.66 -3.12 -16.21
C THR A 225 15.05 -3.30 -14.75
N VAL A 226 15.49 -4.50 -14.41
CA VAL A 226 16.16 -4.82 -13.13
C VAL A 226 17.66 -4.81 -13.39
N ASP A 227 18.34 -3.72 -13.05
CA ASP A 227 19.73 -3.46 -13.41
C ASP A 227 20.71 -4.56 -12.99
N PHE A 228 20.65 -5.04 -11.75
CA PHE A 228 21.54 -6.07 -11.24
C PHE A 228 21.38 -7.46 -11.91
N ARG A 229 20.25 -7.69 -12.63
CA ARG A 229 19.97 -8.92 -13.39
C ARG A 229 20.38 -8.82 -14.86
N ASN A 230 20.70 -7.61 -15.31
CA ASN A 230 20.90 -7.31 -16.75
C ASN A 230 22.23 -6.56 -16.98
N LYS A 231 23.23 -6.77 -16.13
CA LYS A 231 24.47 -6.01 -16.13
C LYS A 231 25.22 -6.05 -17.47
N GLU A 232 25.15 -7.19 -18.16
CA GLU A 232 25.83 -7.44 -19.43
C GLU A 232 25.34 -6.57 -20.59
N ILE A 233 24.09 -6.11 -20.51
CA ILE A 233 23.47 -5.27 -21.56
C ILE A 233 23.42 -3.78 -21.20
N LEU A 234 23.96 -3.39 -20.05
CA LEU A 234 24.01 -1.99 -19.64
C LEU A 234 25.26 -1.29 -20.18
N ARG A 235 25.14 0.00 -20.53
CA ARG A 235 26.22 0.86 -21.01
C ARG A 235 26.22 2.19 -20.28
N SER A 236 27.39 2.78 -20.09
CA SER A 236 27.51 4.09 -19.42
C SER A 236 27.48 5.25 -20.43
N THR A 237 27.71 4.97 -21.70
CA THR A 237 27.70 5.95 -22.78
C THR A 237 26.79 5.49 -23.90
N ALA A 238 26.30 6.45 -24.70
CA ALA A 238 25.52 6.14 -25.89
C ALA A 238 26.38 5.41 -26.94
N GLU A 239 25.86 4.32 -27.47
CA GLU A 239 26.39 3.54 -28.56
C GLU A 239 25.31 3.45 -29.67
N SER A 240 25.69 3.07 -30.88
CA SER A 240 24.76 3.02 -32.05
C SER A 240 23.54 2.11 -31.83
N ASN A 241 23.67 1.11 -30.96
CA ASN A 241 22.63 0.11 -30.67
C ASN A 241 22.07 0.25 -29.25
N THR A 242 22.18 1.42 -28.62
CA THR A 242 21.67 1.65 -27.25
C THR A 242 20.52 2.65 -27.21
N VAL A 243 19.68 2.51 -26.20
CA VAL A 243 18.61 3.46 -25.87
C VAL A 243 18.75 3.93 -24.42
N PRO A 244 18.17 5.10 -24.06
CA PRO A 244 18.19 5.61 -22.69
C PRO A 244 17.54 4.65 -21.69
N LEU A 245 18.19 4.49 -20.53
CA LEU A 245 17.65 3.80 -19.36
C LEU A 245 17.49 4.82 -18.23
N PHE A 246 16.26 5.13 -17.89
CA PHE A 246 15.93 6.11 -16.84
C PHE A 246 15.93 5.52 -15.45
N TYR A 247 16.54 6.24 -14.50
CA TYR A 247 16.63 5.92 -13.07
C TYR A 247 15.93 6.98 -12.21
N PRO A 248 15.60 6.71 -10.95
CA PRO A 248 14.98 7.70 -10.05
C PRO A 248 15.75 9.00 -9.91
N HIS A 249 17.07 8.96 -10.02
CA HIS A 249 17.93 10.15 -9.93
C HIS A 249 17.84 11.09 -11.13
N HIS A 250 17.24 10.66 -12.26
CA HIS A 250 16.94 11.51 -13.39
C HIS A 250 15.70 12.40 -13.14
N ILE A 251 14.87 12.05 -12.15
CA ILE A 251 13.71 12.86 -11.76
C ILE A 251 14.21 13.96 -10.83
N LYS A 252 14.17 15.20 -11.30
CA LYS A 252 14.61 16.39 -10.57
C LYS A 252 13.59 17.51 -10.75
N GLU A 253 13.08 18.04 -9.64
CA GLU A 253 12.21 19.24 -9.62
C GLU A 253 11.09 19.20 -10.67
N GLY A 254 10.40 18.05 -10.77
CA GLY A 254 9.28 17.87 -11.71
C GLY A 254 9.67 17.56 -13.15
N THR A 255 10.95 17.59 -13.50
CA THR A 255 11.46 17.33 -14.84
C THR A 255 12.37 16.11 -14.92
N ILE A 256 12.72 15.70 -16.15
CA ILE A 256 13.68 14.61 -16.41
C ILE A 256 14.97 15.21 -16.94
N SER A 257 16.04 15.03 -16.19
CA SER A 257 17.41 15.39 -16.60
C SER A 257 18.15 14.15 -17.10
N PHE A 258 18.55 14.13 -18.36
CA PHE A 258 19.26 13.02 -18.99
C PHE A 258 20.10 13.50 -20.18
N PRO A 259 21.32 12.96 -20.41
CA PRO A 259 22.09 12.12 -19.49
C PRO A 259 22.70 12.92 -18.33
N LEU A 260 23.07 12.23 -17.24
CA LEU A 260 23.78 12.81 -16.09
C LEU A 260 25.24 12.39 -16.00
N GLY A 261 25.72 11.57 -16.96
CA GLY A 261 27.07 11.03 -16.98
C GLY A 261 27.34 9.99 -15.90
N LYS A 262 26.29 9.33 -15.43
CA LYS A 262 26.42 8.23 -14.47
C LYS A 262 26.59 6.88 -15.19
N SER A 263 27.05 5.88 -14.43
CA SER A 263 27.15 4.52 -14.96
C SER A 263 25.76 3.95 -15.33
N ASN A 264 25.72 3.13 -16.38
CA ASN A 264 24.56 2.34 -16.80
C ASN A 264 23.33 3.15 -17.23
N GLU A 265 23.53 4.36 -17.78
CA GLU A 265 22.42 5.19 -18.28
C GLU A 265 21.83 4.74 -19.61
N TYR A 266 22.40 3.68 -20.22
CA TYR A 266 21.93 3.15 -21.52
C TYR A 266 21.79 1.64 -21.43
N ILE A 267 20.93 1.08 -22.29
CA ILE A 267 20.67 -0.35 -22.44
C ILE A 267 20.67 -0.73 -23.92
N LEU A 268 21.14 -1.94 -24.26
CA LEU A 268 21.11 -2.44 -25.62
C LEU A 268 19.68 -2.53 -26.16
N ALA A 269 19.44 -2.02 -27.37
CA ALA A 269 18.13 -1.94 -28.00
C ALA A 269 17.54 -3.30 -28.43
N GLU A 270 18.33 -4.35 -28.45
CA GLU A 270 17.91 -5.71 -28.83
C GLU A 270 16.98 -6.38 -27.81
N GLN A 271 16.90 -5.85 -26.60
CA GLN A 271 16.13 -6.42 -25.48
C GLN A 271 14.68 -5.92 -25.46
N HIS A 272 13.89 -6.25 -26.48
CA HIS A 272 12.53 -5.74 -26.68
C HIS A 272 11.61 -5.87 -25.46
N GLY A 273 11.77 -6.91 -24.62
CA GLY A 273 10.98 -7.09 -23.39
C GLY A 273 11.30 -6.09 -22.28
N LEU A 274 12.41 -5.36 -22.36
CA LEU A 274 12.84 -4.36 -21.41
C LEU A 274 12.66 -2.92 -21.93
N LEU A 275 12.13 -2.77 -23.13
CA LEU A 275 11.95 -1.49 -23.80
C LEU A 275 10.49 -1.07 -23.84
N GLN A 276 10.28 0.23 -23.88
CA GLN A 276 9.00 0.87 -24.12
C GLN A 276 9.15 1.92 -25.23
N LYS A 277 8.07 2.18 -25.98
CA LYS A 277 8.09 3.21 -27.02
C LYS A 277 8.46 4.56 -26.43
N ASN A 278 9.20 5.38 -27.17
CA ASN A 278 9.46 6.75 -26.79
C ASN A 278 8.19 7.59 -27.00
N LYS A 279 7.45 7.81 -25.90
CA LYS A 279 6.20 8.57 -25.84
C LYS A 279 6.23 9.50 -24.62
N ASN A 280 5.22 10.31 -24.46
CA ASN A 280 5.04 11.12 -23.25
C ASN A 280 4.61 10.25 -22.06
N TYR A 281 5.23 10.47 -20.91
CA TYR A 281 4.98 9.74 -19.65
C TYR A 281 5.06 10.68 -18.45
N LEU A 282 4.35 10.35 -17.40
CA LEU A 282 4.69 10.83 -16.06
C LEU A 282 5.50 9.75 -15.36
N PHE A 283 6.76 10.03 -15.02
CA PHE A 283 7.59 9.16 -14.19
C PHE A 283 7.36 9.45 -12.71
N VAL A 284 7.34 8.41 -11.89
CA VAL A 284 7.13 8.50 -10.44
C VAL A 284 8.15 7.62 -9.74
N LYS A 285 8.87 8.15 -8.76
CA LYS A 285 9.80 7.34 -7.96
C LYS A 285 9.03 6.25 -7.23
N ARG A 286 9.51 5.01 -7.34
CA ARG A 286 8.85 3.87 -6.70
C ARG A 286 9.24 3.69 -5.23
N PHE A 287 10.41 4.15 -4.83
CA PHE A 287 10.88 4.04 -3.44
C PHE A 287 11.02 5.43 -2.85
N THR A 288 10.18 5.72 -1.90
CA THR A 288 10.19 6.94 -1.08
C THR A 288 9.81 6.53 0.34
N THR A 289 10.44 7.13 1.34
CA THR A 289 10.10 6.85 2.74
C THR A 289 9.05 7.84 3.25
N LYS A 290 8.38 7.52 4.35
CA LYS A 290 7.39 8.44 4.91
C LYS A 290 8.05 9.67 5.57
N GLU A 291 9.32 9.55 5.91
CA GLU A 291 10.13 10.64 6.48
C GLU A 291 10.56 11.67 5.42
N GLU A 292 10.50 11.31 4.14
CA GLU A 292 10.73 12.29 3.07
C GLU A 292 9.58 13.31 3.03
N SER A 293 9.89 14.54 2.63
CA SER A 293 8.91 15.63 2.53
C SER A 293 7.72 15.25 1.64
N ARG A 294 7.96 14.43 0.60
CA ARG A 294 6.93 13.93 -0.32
C ARG A 294 7.08 12.44 -0.57
N ARG A 295 5.93 11.75 -0.59
CA ARG A 295 5.82 10.36 -1.01
C ARG A 295 5.73 10.24 -2.55
N LEU A 296 4.96 11.12 -3.17
CA LEU A 296 4.77 11.15 -4.63
C LEU A 296 5.78 12.11 -5.24
N GLN A 297 6.91 11.58 -5.72
CA GLN A 297 7.97 12.34 -6.37
C GLN A 297 7.96 12.01 -7.86
N CYS A 298 7.57 13.00 -8.69
CA CYS A 298 7.25 12.82 -10.09
C CYS A 298 8.14 13.66 -11.00
N GLY A 299 8.22 13.28 -12.28
CA GLY A 299 8.85 14.06 -13.34
C GLY A 299 8.14 13.86 -14.68
N VAL A 300 7.92 14.97 -15.37
CA VAL A 300 7.33 15.02 -16.70
C VAL A 300 8.38 14.56 -17.72
N TYR A 301 8.11 13.48 -18.43
CA TYR A 301 8.90 12.99 -19.55
C TYR A 301 8.19 13.29 -20.86
N LEU A 302 8.81 14.05 -21.74
CA LEU A 302 8.30 14.37 -23.07
C LEU A 302 9.22 13.78 -24.14
N ALA A 303 8.67 12.97 -25.04
CA ALA A 303 9.41 12.33 -26.13
C ALA A 303 10.14 13.34 -27.04
N LYS A 304 9.56 14.54 -27.22
CA LYS A 304 10.15 15.63 -28.02
C LYS A 304 11.54 16.08 -27.53
N HIS A 305 11.89 15.81 -26.26
CA HIS A 305 13.21 16.14 -25.71
C HIS A 305 14.27 15.06 -26.04
N HIS A 306 13.84 13.90 -26.55
CA HIS A 306 14.71 12.79 -26.91
C HIS A 306 14.35 12.23 -28.31
N PRO A 307 14.32 13.09 -29.34
CA PRO A 307 13.74 12.76 -30.65
C PRO A 307 14.55 11.72 -31.45
N THR A 308 15.79 11.49 -31.07
CA THR A 308 16.70 10.52 -31.77
C THR A 308 16.42 9.06 -31.38
N TYR A 309 15.60 8.81 -30.35
CA TYR A 309 15.33 7.46 -29.87
C TYR A 309 13.88 7.05 -30.19
N GLU A 310 13.70 5.87 -30.79
CA GLU A 310 12.38 5.29 -31.01
C GLU A 310 11.84 4.57 -29.76
N ALA A 311 12.74 4.14 -28.89
CA ALA A 311 12.44 3.44 -27.66
C ALA A 311 13.30 3.95 -26.49
N ILE A 312 12.81 3.69 -25.29
CA ILE A 312 13.49 3.97 -24.02
C ILE A 312 13.31 2.78 -23.08
N SER A 313 14.03 2.78 -21.98
CA SER A 313 13.77 1.87 -20.86
C SER A 313 13.67 2.62 -19.54
N THR A 314 12.98 2.02 -18.58
CA THR A 314 12.87 2.51 -17.20
C THR A 314 13.28 1.43 -16.22
N GLN A 315 14.11 1.82 -15.26
CA GLN A 315 14.57 0.93 -14.20
C GLN A 315 13.41 0.64 -13.22
N ASN A 316 13.38 -0.53 -12.62
CA ASN A 316 12.27 -1.01 -11.79
C ASN A 316 12.04 -0.22 -10.48
N LYS A 317 12.87 0.78 -10.18
CA LYS A 317 12.64 1.75 -9.10
C LYS A 317 11.92 3.01 -9.58
N ILE A 318 11.49 3.04 -10.85
CA ILE A 318 10.55 4.03 -11.40
C ILE A 318 9.23 3.33 -11.69
N ASN A 319 8.13 3.99 -11.41
CA ASN A 319 6.83 3.74 -12.01
C ASN A 319 6.60 4.78 -13.12
N PHE A 320 5.76 4.46 -14.11
CA PHE A 320 5.38 5.41 -15.15
C PHE A 320 3.91 5.30 -15.49
N ILE A 321 3.26 6.45 -15.73
CA ILE A 321 1.87 6.48 -16.21
C ILE A 321 1.89 6.56 -17.74
N THR A 322 1.09 5.69 -18.36
CA THR A 322 0.89 5.60 -19.82
C THR A 322 -0.60 5.48 -20.12
N GLY A 323 -1.01 5.83 -21.34
CA GLY A 323 -2.37 5.64 -21.82
C GLY A 323 -2.49 4.51 -22.86
N VAL A 324 -3.73 4.13 -23.17
CA VAL A 324 -4.08 3.27 -24.31
C VAL A 324 -3.64 3.98 -25.60
N THR A 325 -3.91 5.29 -25.68
CA THR A 325 -3.35 6.20 -26.69
C THR A 325 -2.14 6.95 -26.14
N GLU A 326 -1.43 7.66 -26.99
CA GLU A 326 -0.35 8.55 -26.55
C GLU A 326 -0.91 9.70 -25.73
N LEU A 327 -0.21 10.03 -24.64
CA LEU A 327 -0.61 11.16 -23.78
C LEU A 327 -0.25 12.48 -24.44
N SER A 328 -1.20 13.40 -24.53
CA SER A 328 -0.90 14.79 -24.88
C SER A 328 -0.01 15.45 -23.79
N GLU A 329 0.74 16.46 -24.19
CA GLU A 329 1.57 17.19 -23.24
C GLU A 329 0.73 17.78 -22.07
N PRO A 330 -0.44 18.40 -22.30
CA PRO A 330 -1.30 18.85 -21.21
C PRO A 330 -1.76 17.72 -20.28
N ILE A 331 -2.06 16.53 -20.78
CA ILE A 331 -2.45 15.39 -19.91
C ILE A 331 -1.28 15.00 -18.97
N VAL A 332 -0.04 14.96 -19.46
CA VAL A 332 1.12 14.62 -18.61
C VAL A 332 1.33 15.68 -17.53
N TYR A 333 1.22 16.95 -17.88
CA TYR A 333 1.33 18.06 -16.91
C TYR A 333 0.16 18.06 -15.91
N GLY A 334 -1.06 17.72 -16.35
CA GLY A 334 -2.21 17.60 -15.46
C GLY A 334 -2.07 16.44 -14.47
N LEU A 335 -1.55 15.29 -14.92
CA LEU A 335 -1.17 14.18 -14.04
C LEU A 335 -0.08 14.60 -13.06
N TYR A 336 0.86 15.45 -13.49
CA TYR A 336 1.88 16.01 -12.61
C TYR A 336 1.25 16.92 -11.54
N VAL A 337 0.31 17.83 -11.90
CA VAL A 337 -0.43 18.65 -10.94
C VAL A 337 -1.03 17.79 -9.85
N ILE A 338 -1.75 16.73 -10.22
CA ILE A 338 -2.40 15.83 -9.28
C ILE A 338 -1.35 15.16 -8.38
N MET A 339 -0.36 14.48 -8.96
CA MET A 339 0.62 13.69 -8.19
C MET A 339 1.57 14.57 -7.37
N ASN A 340 1.79 15.83 -7.76
CA ASN A 340 2.63 16.77 -7.03
C ASN A 340 1.84 17.67 -6.07
N SER A 341 0.51 17.50 -5.94
CA SER A 341 -0.30 18.23 -4.97
C SER A 341 -0.14 17.68 -3.55
N THR A 342 -0.28 18.56 -2.57
CA THR A 342 -0.33 18.19 -1.14
C THR A 342 -1.50 17.23 -0.86
N LEU A 343 -2.66 17.46 -1.48
CA LEU A 343 -3.87 16.66 -1.29
C LEU A 343 -3.64 15.17 -1.65
N TYR A 344 -3.03 14.88 -2.82
CA TYR A 344 -2.76 13.52 -3.24
C TYR A 344 -1.59 12.88 -2.49
N ASP A 345 -0.58 13.65 -2.10
CA ASP A 345 0.51 13.14 -1.26
C ASP A 345 0.00 12.72 0.12
N GLN A 346 -0.87 13.54 0.73
CA GLN A 346 -1.51 13.21 2.01
C GLN A 346 -2.43 11.98 1.89
N TYR A 347 -3.26 11.92 0.85
CA TYR A 347 -4.08 10.74 0.59
C TYR A 347 -3.23 9.47 0.46
N TYR A 348 -2.13 9.56 -0.27
CA TYR A 348 -1.24 8.42 -0.43
C TYR A 348 -0.56 8.00 0.88
N ARG A 349 -0.24 8.94 1.76
CA ARG A 349 0.28 8.67 3.11
C ARG A 349 -0.72 7.95 4.00
N ILE A 350 -2.00 8.33 3.92
CA ILE A 350 -3.08 7.65 4.63
C ILE A 350 -3.26 6.22 4.12
N LEU A 351 -3.22 6.04 2.81
CA LEU A 351 -3.44 4.75 2.16
C LEU A 351 -2.27 3.80 2.34
N ASN A 352 -1.04 4.24 2.05
CA ASN A 352 0.13 3.36 1.91
C ASN A 352 0.97 3.32 3.18
N GLY A 353 1.15 2.11 3.72
CA GLY A 353 1.99 1.82 4.89
C GLY A 353 3.37 1.24 4.55
N SER A 354 3.82 1.29 3.29
CA SER A 354 5.11 0.73 2.89
C SER A 354 6.05 1.82 2.37
N THR A 355 7.33 1.47 2.16
CA THR A 355 8.31 2.37 1.52
C THR A 355 8.20 2.40 -0.01
N GLN A 356 7.31 1.60 -0.59
CA GLN A 356 7.12 1.53 -2.04
C GLN A 356 5.86 2.29 -2.45
N VAL A 357 5.96 3.06 -3.52
CA VAL A 357 4.82 3.59 -4.25
C VAL A 357 4.32 2.49 -5.19
N ASN A 358 3.24 1.83 -4.79
CA ASN A 358 2.70 0.68 -5.52
C ASN A 358 1.79 1.12 -6.66
N SER A 359 2.07 0.64 -7.86
CA SER A 359 1.25 0.97 -9.05
C SER A 359 -0.21 0.54 -8.91
N SER A 360 -0.49 -0.56 -8.21
CA SER A 360 -1.86 -1.02 -7.97
C SER A 360 -2.66 -0.06 -7.09
N GLU A 361 -2.03 0.53 -6.07
CA GLU A 361 -2.67 1.52 -5.20
C GLU A 361 -2.95 2.80 -5.97
N ILE A 362 -1.96 3.35 -6.69
CA ILE A 362 -2.15 4.57 -7.50
C ILE A 362 -3.23 4.37 -8.58
N ASN A 363 -3.28 3.19 -9.21
CA ASN A 363 -4.32 2.89 -10.20
C ASN A 363 -5.75 2.84 -9.62
N SER A 364 -5.89 2.73 -8.30
CA SER A 364 -7.19 2.68 -7.62
C SER A 364 -7.59 4.00 -6.95
N ILE A 365 -6.71 5.00 -6.93
CA ILE A 365 -7.03 6.31 -6.35
C ILE A 365 -8.06 7.01 -7.26
N PRO A 366 -9.13 7.59 -6.68
CA PRO A 366 -10.06 8.40 -7.45
C PRO A 366 -9.39 9.59 -8.13
N MET A 367 -9.76 9.85 -9.38
CA MET A 367 -9.19 10.86 -10.24
C MET A 367 -10.28 11.79 -10.78
N PRO A 368 -9.98 13.07 -11.02
CA PRO A 368 -10.87 13.95 -11.77
C PRO A 368 -11.05 13.46 -13.21
N PRO A 369 -12.14 13.85 -13.90
CA PRO A 369 -12.35 13.52 -15.30
C PRO A 369 -11.19 13.95 -16.20
N LEU A 370 -10.97 13.22 -17.30
CA LEU A 370 -9.80 13.42 -18.17
C LEU A 370 -9.68 14.86 -18.71
N HIS A 371 -10.81 15.48 -19.05
CA HIS A 371 -10.84 16.87 -19.53
C HIS A 371 -10.38 17.87 -18.45
N CYS A 372 -10.70 17.61 -17.17
CA CYS A 372 -10.20 18.43 -16.05
C CYS A 372 -8.67 18.25 -15.91
N ILE A 373 -8.19 17.01 -16.02
CA ILE A 373 -6.73 16.72 -15.98
C ILE A 373 -6.02 17.49 -17.10
N GLU A 374 -6.57 17.47 -18.31
CA GLU A 374 -6.01 18.19 -19.46
C GLU A 374 -6.00 19.71 -19.25
N THR A 375 -7.07 20.28 -18.71
CA THR A 375 -7.16 21.71 -18.40
C THR A 375 -6.17 22.12 -17.32
N MET A 376 -6.06 21.36 -16.22
CA MET A 376 -5.06 21.59 -15.18
C MET A 376 -3.63 21.60 -15.74
N GLY A 377 -3.36 20.68 -16.67
CA GLY A 377 -2.04 20.62 -17.31
C GLY A 377 -1.76 21.82 -18.19
N GLN A 378 -2.75 22.32 -18.94
CA GLN A 378 -2.60 23.54 -19.73
C GLN A 378 -2.37 24.76 -18.82
N GLU A 379 -3.04 24.82 -17.67
CA GLU A 379 -2.81 25.89 -16.69
C GLU A 379 -1.39 25.83 -16.13
N LEU A 380 -0.87 24.64 -15.82
CA LEU A 380 0.50 24.48 -15.32
C LEU A 380 1.55 24.87 -16.39
N ILE A 381 1.33 24.48 -17.66
CA ILE A 381 2.18 24.88 -18.78
C ILE A 381 2.23 26.40 -18.89
N ASN A 382 1.08 27.07 -18.80
CA ASN A 382 0.97 28.52 -18.88
C ASN A 382 1.61 29.23 -17.67
N ALA A 383 1.56 28.63 -16.49
CA ALA A 383 2.16 29.16 -15.27
C ALA A 383 3.70 29.10 -15.29
N CYS A 384 4.29 28.20 -16.08
CA CYS A 384 5.75 27.96 -16.13
C CYS A 384 6.38 27.74 -14.75
N ASP A 385 5.61 27.22 -13.77
CA ASP A 385 6.04 26.97 -12.40
C ASP A 385 5.59 25.58 -11.94
N MET A 386 6.55 24.69 -11.76
CA MET A 386 6.33 23.28 -11.37
C MET A 386 6.27 23.09 -9.84
N SER A 387 6.17 24.17 -9.06
CA SER A 387 6.16 24.11 -7.60
C SER A 387 4.91 23.39 -7.06
N GLU A 388 5.05 22.81 -5.87
CA GLU A 388 3.94 22.21 -5.12
C GLU A 388 2.81 23.23 -4.91
N LYS A 389 3.16 24.46 -4.55
CA LYS A 389 2.20 25.53 -4.34
C LYS A 389 1.34 25.80 -5.58
N THR A 390 1.96 25.90 -6.76
CA THR A 390 1.24 26.12 -8.02
C THR A 390 0.34 24.93 -8.34
N CYS A 391 0.81 23.70 -8.11
CA CYS A 391 -0.03 22.48 -8.26
C CYS A 391 -1.24 22.51 -7.31
N ASP A 392 -1.04 22.89 -6.04
CA ASP A 392 -2.13 22.99 -5.07
C ASP A 392 -3.13 24.09 -5.45
N ASP A 393 -2.66 25.26 -5.90
CA ASP A 393 -3.52 26.36 -6.31
C ASP A 393 -4.34 26.01 -7.57
N ILE A 394 -3.77 25.24 -8.51
CA ILE A 394 -4.50 24.73 -9.67
C ILE A 394 -5.54 23.70 -9.22
N LEU A 395 -5.13 22.64 -8.51
CA LEU A 395 -6.03 21.54 -8.13
C LEU A 395 -7.20 22.01 -7.26
N ARG A 396 -6.97 22.97 -6.37
CA ARG A 396 -8.00 23.53 -5.48
C ARG A 396 -9.22 24.01 -6.23
N ARG A 397 -9.08 24.58 -7.43
CA ARG A 397 -10.20 25.07 -8.24
C ARG A 397 -11.15 23.97 -8.71
N TYR A 398 -10.69 22.73 -8.72
CA TYR A 398 -11.44 21.55 -9.16
C TYR A 398 -11.94 20.67 -7.99
N THR A 399 -11.60 21.02 -6.74
CA THR A 399 -12.01 20.24 -5.55
C THR A 399 -13.21 20.81 -4.82
N TYR A 400 -13.60 22.07 -5.09
CA TYR A 400 -14.67 22.80 -4.39
C TYR A 400 -15.99 22.89 -5.17
N ASP A 401 -16.04 22.39 -6.41
CA ASP A 401 -17.27 22.21 -7.17
C ASP A 401 -17.81 20.77 -6.94
#